data_7652f5d744c46fd35fca61338e1cab29
#
_entry.id   7652f5d744c46fd35fca61338e1cab29
#
_cell.length_a   1.000
_cell.length_b   1.000
_cell.length_c   1.000
_cell.angle_alpha   90.00
_cell.angle_beta   90.00
_cell.angle_gamma   90.00
#
_symmetry.space_group_name_H-M   'P 1'
#
loop_
_entity.id
_entity.type
_entity.pdbx_description
1 polymer ?
#
loop_
_entity_poly.entity_id
_entity_poly.type
_entity_poly.pdbx_seq_one_letter_code
_entity_poly.pdbx_strand_id
1 'polypeptide(L)'
;MTNTDRRVAVVIGAGDATGGAIAKRFAKEGYTVVVTRRQKEALEGLAQSIRNDGGDVHAFGCDARNETDMESMFKDIEADIGSVEVVIFNIGANVRFSILETTERVYRKVWEMGSLAGFLTGRAAARVMLPRQRGTIIFTGATASVRGASGFSAFAGAKFALRALAQSMARELGPQGIHVAHVVVDGAIDTDFIKERFPDVYARKAQGGILSPEHIADQYWNIHSQP
;
A
#
# COMPACT_ATOMS: atom_id res chain seq x y z
N MET A 1 12.55 -21.10 -16.31
CA MET A 1 12.18 -20.90 -14.91
C MET A 1 10.73 -21.31 -14.78
N THR A 2 10.41 -22.20 -13.87
CA THR A 2 9.01 -22.52 -13.57
C THR A 2 8.35 -21.29 -12.95
N ASN A 3 7.04 -21.11 -13.09
CA ASN A 3 6.28 -19.96 -12.53
C ASN A 3 6.51 -19.79 -11.01
N THR A 4 6.84 -20.87 -10.32
CA THR A 4 7.12 -20.90 -8.86
C THR A 4 8.45 -20.23 -8.45
N ASP A 5 9.38 -19.99 -9.38
CA ASP A 5 10.68 -19.39 -9.06
C ASP A 5 10.66 -17.84 -9.11
N ARG A 6 9.57 -17.24 -9.61
CA ARG A 6 9.43 -15.78 -9.67
C ARG A 6 8.91 -15.25 -8.34
N ARG A 7 9.63 -14.28 -7.78
CA ARG A 7 9.21 -13.58 -6.55
C ARG A 7 8.33 -12.39 -6.94
N VAL A 8 7.15 -12.31 -6.37
CA VAL A 8 6.18 -11.26 -6.67
C VAL A 8 6.02 -10.29 -5.50
N ALA A 9 6.07 -8.99 -5.81
CA ALA A 9 5.71 -7.91 -4.92
C ALA A 9 4.40 -7.26 -5.39
N VAL A 10 3.37 -7.28 -4.55
CA VAL A 10 2.04 -6.73 -4.88
C VAL A 10 1.84 -5.39 -4.18
N VAL A 11 1.56 -4.33 -4.95
CA VAL A 11 1.26 -2.99 -4.44
C VAL A 11 -0.22 -2.66 -4.64
N ILE A 12 -0.98 -2.72 -3.55
CA ILE A 12 -2.41 -2.39 -3.53
C ILE A 12 -2.56 -0.88 -3.38
N GLY A 13 -3.10 -0.21 -4.41
CA GLY A 13 -3.18 1.25 -4.47
C GLY A 13 -1.89 1.89 -5.00
N ALA A 14 -1.36 1.36 -6.09
CA ALA A 14 -0.23 1.94 -6.80
C ALA A 14 -0.68 3.21 -7.56
N GLY A 15 -0.26 4.37 -7.06
CA GLY A 15 -0.44 5.67 -7.68
C GLY A 15 0.88 6.23 -8.19
N ASP A 16 0.84 7.46 -8.70
CA ASP A 16 2.00 8.11 -9.31
C ASP A 16 3.06 8.59 -8.29
N ALA A 17 2.72 8.57 -7.00
CA ALA A 17 3.62 8.92 -5.90
C ALA A 17 4.14 7.67 -5.17
N THR A 18 3.87 7.57 -3.86
CA THR A 18 4.41 6.53 -2.98
C THR A 18 4.25 5.11 -3.52
N GLY A 19 3.03 4.74 -3.97
CA GLY A 19 2.79 3.37 -4.46
C GLY A 19 3.58 3.05 -5.73
N GLY A 20 3.72 4.03 -6.64
CA GLY A 20 4.55 3.89 -7.84
C GLY A 20 6.03 3.80 -7.52
N ALA A 21 6.53 4.64 -6.61
CA ALA A 21 7.92 4.59 -6.16
C ALA A 21 8.25 3.24 -5.50
N ILE A 22 7.35 2.72 -4.65
CA ILE A 22 7.50 1.39 -4.05
C ILE A 22 7.58 0.30 -5.14
N ALA A 23 6.65 0.32 -6.11
CA ALA A 23 6.67 -0.65 -7.21
C ALA A 23 7.98 -0.61 -7.99
N LYS A 24 8.44 0.58 -8.36
CA LYS A 24 9.75 0.77 -9.04
C LYS A 24 10.92 0.25 -8.19
N ARG A 25 10.89 0.50 -6.90
CA ARG A 25 11.95 0.05 -5.99
C ARG A 25 12.04 -1.47 -5.96
N PHE A 26 10.92 -2.17 -5.79
CA PHE A 26 10.90 -3.63 -5.78
C PHE A 26 11.24 -4.24 -7.15
N ALA A 27 10.79 -3.62 -8.26
CA ALA A 27 11.18 -4.05 -9.61
C ALA A 27 12.70 -3.96 -9.83
N LYS A 28 13.34 -2.88 -9.34
CA LYS A 28 14.81 -2.71 -9.40
C LYS A 28 15.55 -3.80 -8.61
N GLU A 29 14.95 -4.35 -7.57
CA GLU A 29 15.51 -5.45 -6.77
C GLU A 29 15.21 -6.85 -7.35
N GLY A 30 14.66 -6.90 -8.59
CA GLY A 30 14.43 -8.13 -9.32
C GLY A 30 13.12 -8.86 -8.97
N TYR A 31 12.17 -8.16 -8.36
CA TYR A 31 10.82 -8.68 -8.18
C TYR A 31 9.98 -8.46 -9.45
N THR A 32 9.16 -9.43 -9.82
CA THR A 32 8.00 -9.16 -10.66
C THR A 32 7.01 -8.36 -9.83
N VAL A 33 6.62 -7.16 -10.28
CA VAL A 33 5.71 -6.33 -9.50
C VAL A 33 4.29 -6.41 -10.05
N VAL A 34 3.32 -6.56 -9.15
CA VAL A 34 1.91 -6.43 -9.45
C VAL A 34 1.41 -5.12 -8.88
N VAL A 35 0.90 -4.25 -9.75
CA VAL A 35 0.36 -2.94 -9.36
C VAL A 35 -1.16 -2.92 -9.53
N THR A 36 -1.88 -2.38 -8.53
CA THR A 36 -3.34 -2.40 -8.56
C THR A 36 -3.97 -1.04 -8.36
N ARG A 37 -5.04 -0.77 -9.09
CA ARG A 37 -6.01 0.32 -8.90
C ARG A 37 -7.39 -0.17 -9.32
N ARG A 38 -8.45 0.55 -8.94
CA ARG A 38 -9.81 0.24 -9.42
C ARG A 38 -9.93 0.37 -10.95
N GLN A 39 -9.28 1.37 -11.53
CA GLN A 39 -9.19 1.58 -12.98
C GLN A 39 -7.80 1.14 -13.44
N LYS A 40 -7.74 0.02 -14.14
CA LYS A 40 -6.48 -0.57 -14.64
C LYS A 40 -5.74 0.38 -15.58
N GLU A 41 -6.49 1.11 -16.40
CA GLU A 41 -5.95 2.03 -17.41
C GLU A 41 -5.10 3.14 -16.78
N ALA A 42 -5.41 3.55 -15.56
CA ALA A 42 -4.64 4.54 -14.82
C ALA A 42 -3.27 4.04 -14.32
N LEU A 43 -2.95 2.77 -14.57
CA LEU A 43 -1.65 2.17 -14.24
C LEU A 43 -0.70 2.09 -15.43
N GLU A 44 -1.18 2.36 -16.66
CA GLU A 44 -0.37 2.13 -17.87
C GLU A 44 0.91 2.97 -17.89
N GLY A 45 0.85 4.24 -17.50
CA GLY A 45 2.04 5.09 -17.42
C GLY A 45 3.09 4.56 -16.43
N LEU A 46 2.65 4.09 -15.27
CA LEU A 46 3.53 3.47 -14.28
C LEU A 46 4.11 2.15 -14.80
N ALA A 47 3.28 1.29 -15.38
CA ALA A 47 3.71 0.01 -15.92
C ALA A 47 4.72 0.21 -17.06
N GLN A 48 4.47 1.15 -17.97
CA GLN A 48 5.42 1.47 -19.04
C GLN A 48 6.74 2.00 -18.49
N SER A 49 6.70 2.87 -17.48
CA SER A 49 7.93 3.36 -16.84
C SER A 49 8.76 2.22 -16.24
N ILE A 50 8.14 1.28 -15.53
CA ILE A 50 8.82 0.12 -14.94
C ILE A 50 9.45 -0.76 -16.05
N ARG A 51 8.72 -1.02 -17.14
CA ARG A 51 9.23 -1.79 -18.27
C ARG A 51 10.42 -1.10 -18.97
N ASN A 52 10.36 0.22 -19.14
CA ASN A 52 11.46 0.99 -19.73
C ASN A 52 12.72 0.94 -18.87
N ASP A 53 12.57 0.79 -17.54
CA ASP A 53 13.68 0.61 -16.60
C ASP A 53 14.14 -0.86 -16.52
N GLY A 54 13.59 -1.76 -17.38
CA GLY A 54 13.94 -3.17 -17.44
C GLY A 54 13.23 -4.06 -16.39
N GLY A 55 12.26 -3.53 -15.66
CA GLY A 55 11.48 -4.28 -14.67
C GLY A 55 10.32 -5.07 -15.29
N ASP A 56 9.92 -6.12 -14.59
CA ASP A 56 8.73 -6.92 -14.93
C ASP A 56 7.52 -6.47 -14.12
N VAL A 57 6.40 -6.16 -14.81
CA VAL A 57 5.21 -5.57 -14.16
C VAL A 57 3.91 -6.03 -14.79
N HIS A 58 2.95 -6.35 -13.92
CA HIS A 58 1.57 -6.67 -14.27
C HIS A 58 0.60 -5.67 -13.61
N ALA A 59 -0.34 -5.14 -14.38
CA ALA A 59 -1.36 -4.22 -13.90
C ALA A 59 -2.72 -4.90 -13.76
N PHE A 60 -3.35 -4.75 -12.58
CA PHE A 60 -4.67 -5.30 -12.29
C PHE A 60 -5.68 -4.21 -11.93
N GLY A 61 -6.88 -4.29 -12.53
CA GLY A 61 -8.06 -3.58 -12.05
C GLY A 61 -8.67 -4.36 -10.90
N CYS A 62 -8.65 -3.80 -9.67
CA CYS A 62 -9.17 -4.47 -8.48
C CYS A 62 -9.74 -3.46 -7.48
N ASP A 63 -10.93 -3.70 -6.97
CA ASP A 63 -11.47 -2.96 -5.83
C ASP A 63 -11.13 -3.70 -4.54
N ALA A 64 -10.13 -3.20 -3.82
CA ALA A 64 -9.65 -3.82 -2.59
C ALA A 64 -10.71 -3.90 -1.46
N ARG A 65 -11.88 -3.27 -1.64
CA ARG A 65 -13.03 -3.38 -0.74
C ARG A 65 -13.93 -4.58 -1.06
N ASN A 66 -13.71 -5.22 -2.20
CA ASN A 66 -14.43 -6.41 -2.62
C ASN A 66 -13.62 -7.65 -2.27
N GLU A 67 -14.18 -8.52 -1.43
CA GLU A 67 -13.54 -9.75 -0.98
C GLU A 67 -13.24 -10.70 -2.15
N THR A 68 -14.21 -10.90 -3.04
CA THR A 68 -14.09 -11.80 -4.18
C THR A 68 -13.00 -11.32 -5.15
N ASP A 69 -12.95 -10.02 -5.43
CA ASP A 69 -11.92 -9.44 -6.30
C ASP A 69 -10.52 -9.67 -5.73
N MET A 70 -10.35 -9.48 -4.42
CA MET A 70 -9.08 -9.69 -3.74
C MET A 70 -8.65 -11.17 -3.77
N GLU A 71 -9.56 -12.08 -3.46
CA GLU A 71 -9.28 -13.52 -3.46
C GLU A 71 -8.92 -14.04 -4.86
N SER A 72 -9.70 -13.65 -5.89
CA SER A 72 -9.42 -14.01 -7.28
C SER A 72 -8.06 -13.49 -7.72
N MET A 73 -7.78 -12.20 -7.48
CA MET A 73 -6.52 -11.59 -7.90
C MET A 73 -5.31 -12.31 -7.30
N PHE A 74 -5.30 -12.61 -6.00
CA PHE A 74 -4.18 -13.34 -5.39
C PHE A 74 -4.03 -14.76 -5.91
N LYS A 75 -5.15 -15.44 -6.18
CA LYS A 75 -5.16 -16.77 -6.81
C LYS A 75 -4.54 -16.73 -8.21
N ASP A 76 -4.94 -15.75 -9.02
CA ASP A 76 -4.44 -15.59 -10.40
C ASP A 76 -2.94 -15.24 -10.41
N ILE A 77 -2.49 -14.39 -9.47
CA ILE A 77 -1.05 -14.07 -9.32
C ILE A 77 -0.24 -15.33 -9.01
N GLU A 78 -0.67 -16.14 -8.04
CA GLU A 78 0.03 -17.37 -7.67
C GLU A 78 0.02 -18.41 -8.81
N ALA A 79 -1.06 -18.49 -9.58
CA ALA A 79 -1.19 -19.46 -10.67
C ALA A 79 -0.36 -19.06 -11.91
N ASP A 80 -0.41 -17.77 -12.28
CA ASP A 80 0.01 -17.33 -13.61
C ASP A 80 1.30 -16.49 -13.61
N ILE A 81 1.65 -15.86 -12.48
CA ILE A 81 2.77 -14.90 -12.41
C ILE A 81 3.93 -15.46 -11.57
N GLY A 82 3.67 -15.79 -10.32
CA GLY A 82 4.69 -16.31 -9.41
C GLY A 82 4.30 -16.23 -7.93
N SER A 83 5.22 -16.59 -7.06
CA SER A 83 4.99 -16.64 -5.62
C SER A 83 4.93 -15.25 -5.00
N VAL A 84 3.82 -14.91 -4.35
CA VAL A 84 3.67 -13.64 -3.63
C VAL A 84 4.53 -13.65 -2.38
N GLU A 85 5.57 -12.85 -2.37
CA GLU A 85 6.49 -12.71 -1.22
C GLU A 85 6.29 -11.40 -0.46
N VAL A 86 5.82 -10.35 -1.15
CA VAL A 86 5.62 -9.04 -0.54
C VAL A 86 4.26 -8.49 -0.93
N VAL A 87 3.53 -7.98 0.05
CA VAL A 87 2.28 -7.25 -0.18
C VAL A 87 2.33 -5.92 0.55
N ILE A 88 2.12 -4.85 -0.19
CA ILE A 88 2.06 -3.50 0.34
C ILE A 88 0.65 -2.95 0.16
N PHE A 89 -0.05 -2.69 1.27
CA PHE A 89 -1.32 -1.98 1.26
C PHE A 89 -1.07 -0.48 1.37
N ASN A 90 -1.30 0.26 0.27
CA ASN A 90 -0.99 1.69 0.15
C ASN A 90 -2.22 2.54 -0.23
N ILE A 91 -3.42 2.12 0.13
CA ILE A 91 -4.62 2.91 -0.15
C ILE A 91 -4.71 4.09 0.82
N GLY A 92 -4.77 5.30 0.24
CA GLY A 92 -5.12 6.52 0.94
C GLY A 92 -6.64 6.68 1.08
N ALA A 93 -7.06 7.30 2.17
CA ALA A 93 -8.44 7.70 2.41
C ALA A 93 -8.48 9.08 3.10
N ASN A 94 -7.49 9.92 2.80
CA ASN A 94 -7.31 11.21 3.44
C ASN A 94 -8.40 12.19 2.99
N VAL A 95 -9.28 12.53 3.91
CA VAL A 95 -10.31 13.56 3.75
C VAL A 95 -10.34 14.46 4.98
N ARG A 96 -10.70 15.72 4.79
CA ARG A 96 -10.81 16.69 5.87
C ARG A 96 -12.22 17.29 5.90
N PHE A 97 -12.95 17.00 6.98
CA PHE A 97 -14.27 17.58 7.29
C PHE A 97 -14.37 17.83 8.78
N SER A 98 -15.05 18.88 9.19
CA SER A 98 -15.40 19.06 10.60
C SER A 98 -16.25 17.88 11.09
N ILE A 99 -16.33 17.70 12.42
CA ILE A 99 -17.13 16.59 12.96
C ILE A 99 -18.61 16.70 12.58
N LEU A 100 -19.13 17.92 12.49
CA LEU A 100 -20.54 18.17 12.12
C LEU A 100 -20.80 18.00 10.62
N GLU A 101 -19.80 18.21 9.78
CA GLU A 101 -19.88 18.03 8.31
C GLU A 101 -19.56 16.61 7.87
N THR A 102 -18.96 15.80 8.76
CA THR A 102 -18.64 14.40 8.46
C THR A 102 -19.92 13.57 8.47
N THR A 103 -20.47 13.32 7.27
CA THR A 103 -21.66 12.48 7.13
C THR A 103 -21.34 11.01 7.42
N GLU A 104 -22.36 10.23 7.80
CA GLU A 104 -22.24 8.77 7.97
C GLU A 104 -21.67 8.10 6.70
N ARG A 105 -22.11 8.54 5.52
CA ARG A 105 -21.63 8.05 4.23
C ARG A 105 -20.12 8.29 4.05
N VAL A 106 -19.61 9.47 4.38
CA VAL A 106 -18.18 9.80 4.30
C VAL A 106 -17.40 8.95 5.29
N TYR A 107 -17.86 8.88 6.54
CA TYR A 107 -17.19 8.12 7.60
C TYR A 107 -17.06 6.64 7.22
N ARG A 108 -18.17 6.01 6.80
CA ARG A 108 -18.22 4.62 6.33
C ARG A 108 -17.28 4.38 5.15
N LYS A 109 -17.34 5.24 4.13
CA LYS A 109 -16.53 5.08 2.92
C LYS A 109 -15.02 5.20 3.20
N VAL A 110 -14.63 6.10 4.10
CA VAL A 110 -13.22 6.24 4.52
C VAL A 110 -12.76 5.01 5.29
N TRP A 111 -13.62 4.45 6.16
CA TRP A 111 -13.33 3.23 6.89
C TRP A 111 -13.20 2.02 5.95
N GLU A 112 -14.12 1.88 4.98
CA GLU A 112 -14.05 0.83 3.95
C GLU A 112 -12.73 0.88 3.16
N MET A 113 -12.30 2.07 2.77
CA MET A 113 -11.06 2.26 2.02
C MET A 113 -9.80 2.05 2.87
N GLY A 114 -9.78 2.58 4.08
CA GLY A 114 -8.58 2.64 4.92
C GLY A 114 -8.40 1.44 5.85
N SER A 115 -9.49 0.75 6.21
CA SER A 115 -9.46 -0.34 7.18
C SER A 115 -9.96 -1.66 6.59
N LEU A 116 -11.21 -1.73 6.10
CA LEU A 116 -11.76 -2.97 5.53
C LEU A 116 -10.92 -3.49 4.35
N ALA A 117 -10.57 -2.62 3.42
CA ALA A 117 -9.70 -2.99 2.29
C ALA A 117 -8.33 -3.51 2.77
N GLY A 118 -7.78 -2.93 3.85
CA GLY A 118 -6.56 -3.43 4.49
C GLY A 118 -6.71 -4.83 5.07
N PHE A 119 -7.83 -5.08 5.74
CA PHE A 119 -8.16 -6.41 6.27
C PHE A 119 -8.28 -7.46 5.14
N LEU A 120 -9.04 -7.16 4.09
CA LEU A 120 -9.23 -8.07 2.96
C LEU A 120 -7.89 -8.36 2.25
N THR A 121 -7.08 -7.32 2.06
CA THR A 121 -5.72 -7.45 1.50
C THR A 121 -4.84 -8.34 2.38
N GLY A 122 -4.74 -8.03 3.66
CA GLY A 122 -3.88 -8.77 4.59
C GLY A 122 -4.29 -10.24 4.72
N ARG A 123 -5.59 -10.52 4.76
CA ARG A 123 -6.12 -11.88 4.84
C ARG A 123 -5.84 -12.68 3.55
N ALA A 124 -6.07 -12.08 2.38
CA ALA A 124 -5.79 -12.75 1.10
C ALA A 124 -4.28 -13.02 0.93
N ALA A 125 -3.42 -12.06 1.30
CA ALA A 125 -1.97 -12.24 1.33
C ALA A 125 -1.55 -13.37 2.27
N ALA A 126 -2.06 -13.38 3.50
CA ALA A 126 -1.74 -14.42 4.47
C ALA A 126 -2.11 -15.84 3.96
N ARG A 127 -3.27 -16.00 3.31
CA ARG A 127 -3.70 -17.29 2.75
C ARG A 127 -2.71 -17.89 1.75
N VAL A 128 -2.09 -17.06 0.91
CA VAL A 128 -1.12 -17.53 -0.09
C VAL A 128 0.31 -17.65 0.44
N MET A 129 0.65 -16.91 1.50
CA MET A 129 1.99 -16.92 2.10
C MET A 129 2.17 -18.03 3.15
N LEU A 130 1.15 -18.30 3.96
CA LEU A 130 1.22 -19.28 5.07
C LEU A 130 1.67 -20.68 4.66
N PRO A 131 1.23 -21.26 3.52
CA PRO A 131 1.72 -22.59 3.10
C PRO A 131 3.22 -22.66 2.92
N ARG A 132 3.87 -21.53 2.62
CA ARG A 132 5.33 -21.43 2.45
C ARG A 132 6.04 -20.92 3.72
N GLN A 133 5.29 -20.52 4.74
CA GLN A 133 5.81 -19.91 5.98
C GLN A 133 6.81 -18.78 5.72
N ARG A 134 6.55 -18.01 4.66
CA ARG A 134 7.43 -16.92 4.21
C ARG A 134 6.60 -15.84 3.51
N GLY A 135 6.86 -14.58 3.89
CA GLY A 135 6.27 -13.43 3.25
C GLY A 135 6.35 -12.18 4.12
N THR A 136 6.12 -11.02 3.49
CA THR A 136 6.09 -9.72 4.16
C THR A 136 4.81 -8.98 3.77
N ILE A 137 4.07 -8.52 4.77
CA ILE A 137 2.86 -7.70 4.59
C ILE A 137 3.10 -6.34 5.24
N ILE A 138 3.04 -5.26 4.45
CA ILE A 138 3.30 -3.91 4.93
C ILE A 138 2.06 -3.04 4.73
N PHE A 139 1.58 -2.44 5.82
CA PHE A 139 0.47 -1.51 5.80
C PHE A 139 0.96 -0.07 5.86
N THR A 140 0.57 0.76 4.88
CA THR A 140 0.87 2.18 4.87
C THR A 140 -0.04 2.93 5.82
N GLY A 141 0.53 3.39 6.91
CA GLY A 141 -0.08 4.28 7.87
C GLY A 141 0.19 5.75 7.57
N ALA A 142 -0.18 6.59 8.51
CA ALA A 142 0.02 8.03 8.48
C ALA A 142 0.14 8.55 9.92
N THR A 143 0.42 9.84 10.12
CA THR A 143 0.25 10.53 11.41
C THR A 143 -1.08 10.17 12.07
N ALA A 144 -2.13 10.07 11.25
CA ALA A 144 -3.48 9.68 11.65
C ALA A 144 -3.60 8.25 12.22
N SER A 145 -2.56 7.41 12.11
CA SER A 145 -2.50 6.09 12.74
C SER A 145 -2.12 6.15 14.23
N VAL A 146 -1.60 7.28 14.69
CA VAL A 146 -1.05 7.44 16.04
C VAL A 146 -1.65 8.61 16.81
N ARG A 147 -2.32 9.54 16.12
CA ARG A 147 -3.03 10.66 16.75
C ARG A 147 -4.18 11.15 15.88
N GLY A 148 -5.30 11.54 16.52
CA GLY A 148 -6.37 12.31 15.88
C GLY A 148 -5.99 13.76 15.70
N ALA A 149 -6.63 14.44 14.75
CA ALA A 149 -6.51 15.87 14.55
C ALA A 149 -7.87 16.47 14.15
N SER A 150 -8.05 17.77 14.39
CA SER A 150 -9.25 18.49 13.99
C SER A 150 -9.53 18.34 12.49
N GLY A 151 -10.72 17.92 12.13
CA GLY A 151 -11.15 17.68 10.75
C GLY A 151 -10.77 16.31 10.18
N PHE A 152 -10.14 15.41 10.93
CA PHE A 152 -9.67 14.11 10.44
C PHE A 152 -10.31 12.91 11.17
N SER A 153 -11.48 13.07 11.77
CA SER A 153 -12.14 12.01 12.56
C SER A 153 -12.32 10.70 11.79
N ALA A 154 -12.81 10.77 10.55
CA ALA A 154 -12.98 9.60 9.71
C ALA A 154 -11.64 8.94 9.31
N PHE A 155 -10.69 9.76 8.86
CA PHE A 155 -9.37 9.28 8.43
C PHE A 155 -8.57 8.68 9.59
N ALA A 156 -8.54 9.36 10.74
CA ALA A 156 -7.86 8.85 11.93
C ALA A 156 -8.49 7.55 12.42
N GLY A 157 -9.82 7.46 12.48
CA GLY A 157 -10.51 6.23 12.85
C GLY A 157 -10.11 5.03 11.97
N ALA A 158 -10.09 5.23 10.65
CA ALA A 158 -9.68 4.19 9.72
C ALA A 158 -8.19 3.80 9.85
N LYS A 159 -7.30 4.78 10.05
CA LYS A 159 -5.84 4.52 10.15
C LYS A 159 -5.44 3.91 11.50
N PHE A 160 -6.11 4.26 12.61
CA PHE A 160 -5.96 3.55 13.88
C PHE A 160 -6.42 2.10 13.77
N ALA A 161 -7.58 1.85 13.14
CA ALA A 161 -8.07 0.51 12.91
C ALA A 161 -7.10 -0.33 12.06
N LEU A 162 -6.52 0.26 11.00
CA LEU A 162 -5.50 -0.39 10.18
C LEU A 162 -4.25 -0.75 10.98
N ARG A 163 -3.81 0.13 11.89
CA ARG A 163 -2.67 -0.14 12.77
C ARG A 163 -2.97 -1.27 13.76
N ALA A 164 -4.17 -1.28 14.35
CA ALA A 164 -4.60 -2.35 15.25
C ALA A 164 -4.65 -3.70 14.52
N LEU A 165 -5.16 -3.74 13.30
CA LEU A 165 -5.14 -4.91 12.43
C LEU A 165 -3.70 -5.41 12.21
N ALA A 166 -2.80 -4.54 11.79
CA ALA A 166 -1.39 -4.91 11.56
C ALA A 166 -0.73 -5.50 12.82
N GLN A 167 -1.00 -4.94 14.00
CA GLN A 167 -0.48 -5.45 15.26
C GLN A 167 -1.03 -6.85 15.60
N SER A 168 -2.32 -7.10 15.34
CA SER A 168 -2.94 -8.41 15.56
C SER A 168 -2.34 -9.45 14.60
N MET A 169 -2.26 -9.11 13.32
CA MET A 169 -1.68 -9.98 12.30
C MET A 169 -0.19 -10.28 12.59
N ALA A 170 0.60 -9.29 13.03
CA ALA A 170 2.00 -9.51 13.37
C ALA A 170 2.19 -10.55 14.49
N ARG A 171 1.33 -10.52 15.52
CA ARG A 171 1.37 -11.48 16.61
C ARG A 171 0.90 -12.88 16.22
N GLU A 172 -0.11 -12.94 15.36
CA GLU A 172 -0.69 -14.21 14.91
C GLU A 172 0.19 -14.89 13.84
N LEU A 173 0.70 -14.14 12.88
CA LEU A 173 1.38 -14.67 11.70
C LEU A 173 2.90 -14.70 11.85
N GLY A 174 3.49 -13.86 12.72
CA GLY A 174 4.93 -13.82 12.95
C GLY A 174 5.50 -15.17 13.35
N PRO A 175 4.92 -15.91 14.32
CA PRO A 175 5.37 -17.27 14.66
C PRO A 175 5.27 -18.27 13.51
N GLN A 176 4.52 -17.93 12.46
CA GLN A 176 4.32 -18.75 11.26
C GLN A 176 5.17 -18.27 10.06
N GLY A 177 6.19 -17.43 10.32
CA GLY A 177 7.15 -16.99 9.31
C GLY A 177 6.68 -15.84 8.41
N ILE A 178 5.60 -15.14 8.78
CA ILE A 178 5.13 -13.97 8.01
C ILE A 178 5.47 -12.68 8.75
N HIS A 179 6.31 -11.85 8.13
CA HIS A 179 6.65 -10.53 8.66
C HIS A 179 5.50 -9.54 8.37
N VAL A 180 4.91 -8.96 9.40
CA VAL A 180 3.86 -7.94 9.26
C VAL A 180 4.31 -6.63 9.87
N ALA A 181 4.33 -5.57 9.07
CA ALA A 181 4.75 -4.24 9.48
C ALA A 181 3.68 -3.17 9.20
N HIS A 182 3.72 -2.09 9.97
CA HIS A 182 2.91 -0.88 9.76
C HIS A 182 3.84 0.33 9.73
N VAL A 183 3.88 1.02 8.58
CA VAL A 183 4.74 2.19 8.37
C VAL A 183 3.96 3.46 8.62
N VAL A 184 4.43 4.31 9.52
CA VAL A 184 3.83 5.65 9.74
C VAL A 184 4.53 6.66 8.83
N VAL A 185 3.86 7.05 7.74
CA VAL A 185 4.33 8.14 6.88
C VAL A 185 3.83 9.45 7.50
N ASP A 186 4.72 10.15 8.19
CA ASP A 186 4.39 11.36 8.96
C ASP A 186 4.91 12.62 8.27
N GLY A 187 4.16 13.11 7.29
CA GLY A 187 4.49 14.34 6.57
C GLY A 187 3.76 14.46 5.23
N ALA A 188 3.90 15.65 4.63
CA ALA A 188 3.45 15.87 3.26
C ALA A 188 4.42 15.17 2.29
N ILE A 189 3.86 14.48 1.31
CA ILE A 189 4.62 13.73 0.30
C ILE A 189 4.75 14.61 -0.95
N ASP A 190 5.92 14.61 -1.57
CA ASP A 190 6.21 15.32 -2.82
C ASP A 190 5.32 14.78 -3.95
N THR A 191 4.28 15.53 -4.25
CA THR A 191 3.28 15.19 -5.28
C THR A 191 2.76 16.46 -5.94
N ASP A 192 2.30 16.35 -7.18
CA ASP A 192 1.64 17.46 -7.87
C ASP A 192 0.42 17.94 -7.08
N PHE A 193 -0.32 17.03 -6.44
CA PHE A 193 -1.43 17.39 -5.57
C PHE A 193 -1.01 18.34 -4.42
N ILE A 194 0.09 18.07 -3.75
CA ILE A 194 0.59 18.94 -2.67
C ILE A 194 1.11 20.26 -3.25
N LYS A 195 1.81 20.20 -4.38
CA LYS A 195 2.32 21.38 -5.07
C LYS A 195 1.21 22.35 -5.48
N GLU A 196 0.12 21.82 -6.03
CA GLU A 196 -0.98 22.63 -6.54
C GLU A 196 -1.94 23.12 -5.43
N ARG A 197 -2.23 22.26 -4.45
CA ARG A 197 -3.25 22.52 -3.44
C ARG A 197 -2.71 23.16 -2.16
N PHE A 198 -1.42 22.96 -1.89
CA PHE A 198 -0.76 23.40 -0.65
C PHE A 198 0.61 24.01 -0.94
N PRO A 199 0.69 25.10 -1.75
CA PRO A 199 1.96 25.68 -2.19
C PRO A 199 2.86 26.11 -1.03
N ASP A 200 2.30 26.61 0.07
CA ASP A 200 3.06 27.01 1.26
C ASP A 200 3.71 25.80 1.95
N VAL A 201 3.04 24.65 1.94
CA VAL A 201 3.61 23.39 2.43
C VAL A 201 4.70 22.91 1.45
N TYR A 202 4.43 23.01 0.15
CA TYR A 202 5.38 22.60 -0.88
C TYR A 202 6.67 23.42 -0.89
N ALA A 203 6.60 24.71 -0.56
CA ALA A 203 7.77 25.59 -0.43
C ALA A 203 8.82 25.07 0.57
N ARG A 204 8.42 24.25 1.55
CA ARG A 204 9.32 23.61 2.52
C ARG A 204 10.23 22.54 1.89
N LYS A 205 9.99 22.14 0.63
CA LYS A 205 10.81 21.14 -0.08
C LYS A 205 12.28 21.52 -0.10
N ALA A 206 12.60 22.78 -0.35
CA ALA A 206 13.97 23.30 -0.37
C ALA A 206 14.71 23.15 0.97
N GLN A 207 13.98 22.97 2.07
CA GLN A 207 14.48 22.83 3.43
C GLN A 207 14.36 21.39 3.96
N GLY A 208 14.05 20.41 3.09
CA GLY A 208 13.82 19.02 3.48
C GLY A 208 12.49 18.78 4.22
N GLY A 209 11.55 19.73 4.18
CA GLY A 209 10.26 19.65 4.89
C GLY A 209 9.16 18.88 4.15
N ILE A 210 9.50 18.16 3.08
CA ILE A 210 8.60 17.29 2.31
C ILE A 210 9.26 15.94 2.10
N LEU A 211 8.46 14.88 2.20
CA LEU A 211 8.92 13.50 2.04
C LEU A 211 9.02 13.13 0.54
N SER A 212 10.18 12.60 0.12
CA SER A 212 10.35 12.01 -1.21
C SER A 212 9.67 10.64 -1.28
N PRO A 213 8.87 10.36 -2.33
CA PRO A 213 8.33 9.03 -2.58
C PRO A 213 9.41 7.96 -2.68
N GLU A 214 10.56 8.27 -3.25
CA GLU A 214 11.69 7.36 -3.43
C GLU A 214 12.31 6.99 -2.08
N HIS A 215 12.55 7.98 -1.20
CA HIS A 215 13.07 7.72 0.15
C HIS A 215 12.07 6.93 1.01
N ILE A 216 10.76 7.16 0.81
CA ILE A 216 9.74 6.33 1.44
C ILE A 216 9.86 4.90 0.92
N ALA A 217 9.97 4.69 -0.38
CA ALA A 217 10.09 3.37 -1.00
C ALA A 217 11.32 2.60 -0.51
N ASP A 218 12.45 3.29 -0.29
CA ASP A 218 13.64 2.69 0.32
C ASP A 218 13.38 2.12 1.71
N GLN A 219 12.51 2.77 2.52
CA GLN A 219 12.15 2.24 3.84
C GLN A 219 11.30 0.96 3.73
N TYR A 220 10.43 0.84 2.71
CA TYR A 220 9.67 -0.40 2.49
C TYR A 220 10.59 -1.55 2.10
N TRP A 221 11.58 -1.27 1.25
CA TRP A 221 12.61 -2.25 0.94
C TRP A 221 13.42 -2.66 2.18
N ASN A 222 13.87 -1.69 2.96
CA ASN A 222 14.63 -1.96 4.19
C ASN A 222 13.82 -2.80 5.19
N ILE A 223 12.52 -2.55 5.35
CA ILE A 223 11.64 -3.35 6.22
C ILE A 223 11.51 -4.78 5.70
N HIS A 224 11.32 -4.95 4.39
CA HIS A 224 11.20 -6.27 3.79
C HIS A 224 12.50 -7.09 3.90
N SER A 225 13.65 -6.45 3.72
CA SER A 225 14.97 -7.10 3.71
C SER A 225 15.57 -7.32 5.11
N GLN A 226 14.86 -6.97 6.19
CA GLN A 226 15.28 -7.30 7.56
C GLN A 226 15.32 -8.82 7.78
N PRO A 227 16.31 -9.31 8.53
CA PRO A 227 16.42 -10.72 8.89
C PRO A 227 15.30 -11.20 9.78
#